data_f98ee06c506266f95b6bbba9b108a08d
#
_entry.id   f98ee06c506266f95b6bbba9b108a08d
#
_cell.length_a   1.000
_cell.length_b   1.000
_cell.length_c   1.000
_cell.angle_alpha   90.00
_cell.angle_beta   90.00
_cell.angle_gamma   90.00
#
_symmetry.space_group_name_H-M   'P 1'
#
loop_
_entity.id
_entity.type
_entity.pdbx_description
1 polymer ?
#
loop_
_entity_poly.entity_id
_entity_poly.type
_entity_poly.pdbx_seq_one_letter_code
_entity_poly.pdbx_strand_id
1 'polypeptide(L)'
;MDRVAVLITVLLCVLCTGVAQHLDSEELSDGPRASMQLQQESNNTNSSDLTYGFVSCAVAVVFFGSNFVPVKKIDTGDGMFFQWILCAAIWTVSLVVNIILNSPKFWPFVMLGGAIWATGNITVVPIVKTIGLGLGLLIWASFNLLMGWASSRFGWFGIGAETVSKPVLNSCGAGLCLISAIVFFFVKTDVQSSSTSEETPLLIDHTVNSETVVTTDDSWVDALKPRTKRLVGTLLAVVAGVLYGTSFVPVLYIKNHADDPKSQYNGASQFDLDYVFAQYSGIFLTSTVYFLLYCAIKKNKPQVFPKAVLPGFLSGIMWGVATCCWFLANHYLSAVVSFPIITTVPGLIAALWGVVVFKEVKGWRNYIVLIVAFCLVLSGALLTAFSRV
;
A
#
# COMPACT_ATOMS: atom_id res chain seq x y z
N MET A 1 20.18 -3.51 14.61
CA MET A 1 20.47 -2.45 13.62
C MET A 1 20.95 -3.03 12.30
N ASP A 2 21.78 -4.07 12.29
CA ASP A 2 22.39 -4.60 11.06
C ASP A 2 21.42 -5.21 10.04
N ARG A 3 20.34 -5.85 10.50
CA ARG A 3 19.35 -6.48 9.59
C ARG A 3 18.50 -5.45 8.82
N VAL A 4 18.24 -4.29 9.41
CA VAL A 4 17.50 -3.20 8.74
C VAL A 4 18.39 -2.52 7.70
N ALA A 5 19.67 -2.33 8.02
CA ALA A 5 20.65 -1.79 7.07
C ALA A 5 20.83 -2.69 5.85
N VAL A 6 20.92 -4.01 6.04
CA VAL A 6 20.98 -4.99 4.95
C VAL A 6 19.73 -4.94 4.08
N LEU A 7 18.55 -4.84 4.71
CA LEU A 7 17.28 -4.76 4.01
C LEU A 7 17.18 -3.49 3.16
N ILE A 8 17.57 -2.34 3.72
CA ILE A 8 17.63 -1.05 3.00
C ILE A 8 18.65 -1.12 1.87
N THR A 9 19.81 -1.77 2.08
CA THR A 9 20.84 -1.91 1.06
C THR A 9 20.37 -2.79 -0.10
N VAL A 10 19.76 -3.94 0.18
CA VAL A 10 19.17 -4.81 -0.86
C VAL A 10 18.12 -4.05 -1.67
N LEU A 11 17.36 -3.22 -1.01
CA LEU A 11 16.29 -2.44 -1.61
C LEU A 11 16.82 -1.31 -2.48
N LEU A 12 17.84 -0.59 -2.01
CA LEU A 12 18.57 0.40 -2.82
C LEU A 12 19.23 -0.28 -4.02
N CYS A 13 19.77 -1.50 -3.85
CA CYS A 13 20.30 -2.28 -4.97
C CYS A 13 19.23 -2.63 -6.01
N VAL A 14 18.03 -3.07 -5.60
CA VAL A 14 16.92 -3.38 -6.53
C VAL A 14 16.44 -2.13 -7.26
N LEU A 15 16.30 -1.00 -6.56
CA LEU A 15 15.96 0.29 -7.18
C LEU A 15 17.06 0.76 -8.13
N CYS A 16 18.33 0.70 -7.70
CA CYS A 16 19.47 1.13 -8.51
C CYS A 16 19.67 0.24 -9.76
N THR A 17 19.44 -1.08 -9.65
CA THR A 17 19.56 -1.97 -10.83
C THR A 17 18.41 -1.74 -11.81
N GLY A 18 17.18 -1.51 -11.34
CA GLY A 18 16.05 -1.17 -12.23
C GLY A 18 16.24 0.17 -12.95
N VAL A 19 16.80 1.16 -12.25
CA VAL A 19 17.15 2.47 -12.84
C VAL A 19 18.33 2.36 -13.81
N ALA A 20 19.39 1.61 -13.45
CA ALA A 20 20.56 1.41 -14.31
C ALA A 20 20.17 0.75 -15.63
N GLN A 21 19.30 -0.25 -15.59
CA GLN A 21 18.85 -0.94 -16.81
C GLN A 21 18.00 -0.04 -17.71
N HIS A 22 17.21 0.87 -17.13
CA HIS A 22 16.47 1.86 -17.93
C HIS A 22 17.44 2.82 -18.64
N LEU A 23 18.48 3.31 -17.96
CA LEU A 23 19.50 4.18 -18.54
C LEU A 23 20.31 3.47 -19.62
N ASP A 24 20.70 2.20 -19.43
CA ASP A 24 21.40 1.39 -20.43
C ASP A 24 20.53 1.14 -21.68
N SER A 25 19.20 1.00 -21.51
CA SER A 25 18.28 0.81 -22.64
C SER A 25 18.07 2.07 -23.47
N GLU A 26 18.16 3.26 -22.89
CA GLU A 26 18.13 4.54 -23.63
C GLU A 26 19.41 4.78 -24.42
N GLU A 27 20.59 4.39 -23.91
CA GLU A 27 21.87 4.57 -24.60
C GLU A 27 22.04 3.64 -25.84
N LEU A 28 21.35 2.47 -25.83
CA LEU A 28 21.41 1.49 -26.95
C LEU A 28 20.47 1.83 -28.11
N SER A 29 19.56 2.79 -27.98
CA SER A 29 18.56 3.12 -29.01
C SER A 29 19.15 3.92 -30.20
N ASP A 30 20.40 4.41 -30.11
CA ASP A 30 21.00 5.32 -31.10
C ASP A 30 21.98 4.69 -32.11
N GLY A 31 22.02 3.36 -32.24
CA GLY A 31 22.98 2.71 -33.15
C GLY A 31 22.38 1.71 -34.16
N PRO A 32 22.74 1.77 -35.45
CA PRO A 32 22.24 0.81 -36.44
C PRO A 32 23.00 -0.51 -36.37
N ARG A 33 22.43 -1.58 -35.82
CA ARG A 33 22.97 -2.96 -35.92
C ARG A 33 21.92 -4.02 -36.24
N ALA A 34 22.26 -4.78 -37.20
CA ALA A 34 21.76 -5.95 -37.89
C ALA A 34 20.65 -6.82 -37.24
N SER A 35 19.67 -7.14 -38.07
CA SER A 35 18.40 -7.81 -37.82
C SER A 35 18.44 -9.24 -37.23
N MET A 36 19.58 -9.90 -37.14
CA MET A 36 19.72 -11.24 -36.53
C MET A 36 20.10 -11.20 -35.04
N GLN A 37 20.78 -10.15 -34.59
CA GLN A 37 21.03 -9.90 -33.17
C GLN A 37 19.75 -9.41 -32.45
N LEU A 38 18.89 -8.68 -33.15
CA LEU A 38 17.64 -8.11 -32.61
C LEU A 38 16.65 -9.15 -32.05
N GLN A 39 16.62 -10.37 -32.63
CA GLN A 39 15.69 -11.41 -32.15
C GLN A 39 16.18 -12.14 -30.89
N GLN A 40 17.47 -12.24 -30.68
CA GLN A 40 18.08 -12.86 -29.52
C GLN A 40 18.20 -11.86 -28.37
N GLU A 41 18.46 -10.59 -28.66
CA GLU A 41 18.37 -9.47 -27.67
C GLU A 41 16.95 -9.22 -27.24
N SER A 42 15.97 -9.23 -28.14
CA SER A 42 14.53 -9.07 -27.78
C SER A 42 14.03 -10.16 -26.82
N ASN A 43 14.44 -11.42 -26.99
CA ASN A 43 14.06 -12.51 -26.08
C ASN A 43 14.77 -12.40 -24.72
N ASN A 44 16.01 -11.93 -24.67
CA ASN A 44 16.73 -11.71 -23.43
C ASN A 44 16.17 -10.51 -22.64
N THR A 45 15.85 -9.42 -23.33
CA THR A 45 15.25 -8.22 -22.73
C THR A 45 13.89 -8.54 -22.09
N ASN A 46 13.02 -9.25 -22.82
CA ASN A 46 11.73 -9.68 -22.29
C ASN A 46 11.85 -10.58 -21.06
N SER A 47 12.84 -11.45 -20.97
CA SER A 47 13.05 -12.32 -19.81
C SER A 47 13.58 -11.56 -18.60
N SER A 48 14.47 -10.58 -18.81
CA SER A 48 14.97 -9.71 -17.73
C SER A 48 13.87 -8.82 -17.16
N ASP A 49 13.07 -8.19 -18.02
CA ASP A 49 11.97 -7.29 -17.63
C ASP A 49 10.94 -8.01 -16.79
N LEU A 50 10.55 -9.22 -17.18
CA LEU A 50 9.66 -10.06 -16.35
C LEU A 50 10.27 -10.38 -14.99
N THR A 51 11.56 -10.67 -14.94
CA THR A 51 12.27 -10.96 -13.69
C THR A 51 12.25 -9.74 -12.76
N TYR A 52 12.58 -8.54 -13.27
CA TYR A 52 12.54 -7.30 -12.49
C TYR A 52 11.14 -6.98 -12.00
N GLY A 53 10.13 -7.18 -12.82
CA GLY A 53 8.75 -6.98 -12.44
C GLY A 53 8.31 -7.89 -11.30
N PHE A 54 8.61 -9.19 -11.36
CA PHE A 54 8.26 -10.14 -10.30
C PHE A 54 9.09 -9.95 -9.03
N VAL A 55 10.37 -9.61 -9.13
CA VAL A 55 11.20 -9.26 -7.96
C VAL A 55 10.63 -8.01 -7.28
N SER A 56 10.24 -6.99 -8.06
CA SER A 56 9.59 -5.79 -7.54
C SER A 56 8.26 -6.11 -6.83
N CYS A 57 7.43 -7.01 -7.39
CA CYS A 57 6.24 -7.51 -6.71
C CYS A 57 6.58 -8.18 -5.37
N ALA A 58 7.58 -9.05 -5.34
CA ALA A 58 7.98 -9.77 -4.13
C ALA A 58 8.45 -8.81 -3.03
N VAL A 59 9.28 -7.83 -3.38
CA VAL A 59 9.74 -6.79 -2.44
C VAL A 59 8.55 -5.95 -1.93
N ALA A 60 7.68 -5.49 -2.82
CA ALA A 60 6.50 -4.71 -2.45
C ALA A 60 5.61 -5.46 -1.46
N VAL A 61 5.35 -6.75 -1.71
CA VAL A 61 4.52 -7.61 -0.86
C VAL A 61 5.10 -7.77 0.54
N VAL A 62 6.41 -8.04 0.65
CA VAL A 62 7.07 -8.20 1.95
C VAL A 62 7.03 -6.91 2.76
N PHE A 63 7.28 -5.78 2.10
CA PHE A 63 7.27 -4.48 2.77
C PHE A 63 5.87 -4.04 3.18
N PHE A 64 4.88 -4.15 2.30
CA PHE A 64 3.48 -3.85 2.66
C PHE A 64 2.95 -4.75 3.77
N GLY A 65 3.31 -6.03 3.78
CA GLY A 65 2.91 -6.95 4.84
C GLY A 65 3.63 -6.72 6.18
N SER A 66 4.71 -5.94 6.18
CA SER A 66 5.57 -5.72 7.34
C SER A 66 5.59 -4.27 7.83
N ASN A 67 5.04 -3.32 7.07
CA ASN A 67 5.19 -1.88 7.34
C ASN A 67 4.59 -1.43 8.67
N PHE A 68 3.57 -2.11 9.19
CA PHE A 68 2.96 -1.80 10.50
C PHE A 68 3.65 -2.48 11.68
N VAL A 69 4.58 -3.42 11.45
CA VAL A 69 5.30 -4.11 12.53
C VAL A 69 6.03 -3.15 13.47
N PRO A 70 6.72 -2.11 12.99
CA PRO A 70 7.41 -1.16 13.88
C PRO A 70 6.49 -0.42 14.84
N VAL A 71 5.23 -0.19 14.47
CA VAL A 71 4.27 0.62 15.24
C VAL A 71 3.24 -0.20 16.02
N LYS A 72 3.23 -1.52 15.85
CA LYS A 72 2.17 -2.39 16.40
C LYS A 72 1.96 -2.29 17.91
N LYS A 73 3.02 -1.99 18.68
CA LYS A 73 2.97 -1.87 20.15
C LYS A 73 2.99 -0.44 20.65
N ILE A 74 2.81 0.54 19.77
CA ILE A 74 2.93 1.96 20.08
C ILE A 74 1.54 2.59 20.03
N ASP A 75 1.22 3.37 21.04
CA ASP A 75 0.01 4.16 21.04
C ASP A 75 0.13 5.27 19.97
N THR A 76 -0.84 5.30 19.08
CA THR A 76 -0.94 6.28 17.98
C THR A 76 -2.17 7.19 18.14
N GLY A 77 -2.93 7.04 19.22
CA GLY A 77 -4.13 7.81 19.55
C GLY A 77 -5.19 7.79 18.45
N ASP A 78 -5.58 8.96 17.98
CA ASP A 78 -6.52 9.11 16.86
C ASP A 78 -5.89 8.89 15.47
N GLY A 79 -4.57 8.68 15.41
CA GLY A 79 -3.82 8.36 14.22
C GLY A 79 -3.46 9.55 13.32
N MET A 80 -3.96 10.76 13.59
CA MET A 80 -3.72 11.92 12.71
C MET A 80 -2.26 12.35 12.71
N PHE A 81 -1.63 12.38 13.89
CA PHE A 81 -0.20 12.68 14.00
C PHE A 81 0.66 11.58 13.36
N PHE A 82 0.34 10.31 13.66
CA PHE A 82 1.03 9.15 13.08
C PHE A 82 0.97 9.17 11.55
N GLN A 83 -0.22 9.42 10.98
CA GLN A 83 -0.37 9.51 9.52
C GLN A 83 0.49 10.62 8.93
N TRP A 84 0.55 11.79 9.55
CA TRP A 84 1.35 12.91 9.06
C TRP A 84 2.85 12.56 9.04
N ILE A 85 3.37 11.92 10.10
CA ILE A 85 4.75 11.43 10.16
C ILE A 85 5.03 10.37 9.07
N LEU A 86 4.11 9.42 8.90
CA LEU A 86 4.20 8.39 7.88
C LEU A 86 4.27 9.01 6.48
N CYS A 87 3.42 9.98 6.17
CA CYS A 87 3.41 10.68 4.89
C CYS A 87 4.66 11.54 4.66
N ALA A 88 5.24 12.12 5.71
CA ALA A 88 6.52 12.82 5.63
C ALA A 88 7.67 11.86 5.24
N ALA A 89 7.68 10.66 5.82
CA ALA A 89 8.66 9.63 5.48
C ALA A 89 8.49 9.13 4.04
N ILE A 90 7.25 8.93 3.59
CA ILE A 90 6.93 8.59 2.20
C ILE A 90 7.50 9.65 1.25
N TRP A 91 7.24 10.92 1.53
CA TRP A 91 7.77 12.02 0.71
C TRP A 91 9.30 12.03 0.69
N THR A 92 9.97 11.76 1.83
CA THR A 92 11.43 11.67 1.91
C THR A 92 11.98 10.58 0.99
N VAL A 93 11.33 9.42 0.90
CA VAL A 93 11.70 8.36 -0.05
C VAL A 93 11.62 8.88 -1.49
N SER A 94 10.54 9.57 -1.85
CA SER A 94 10.38 10.10 -3.21
C SER A 94 11.41 11.17 -3.56
N LEU A 95 11.84 11.96 -2.59
CA LEU A 95 12.91 12.94 -2.80
C LEU A 95 14.23 12.25 -3.15
N VAL A 96 14.57 11.16 -2.46
CA VAL A 96 15.76 10.35 -2.80
C VAL A 96 15.64 9.76 -4.19
N VAL A 97 14.49 9.17 -4.54
CA VAL A 97 14.23 8.62 -5.88
C VAL A 97 14.33 9.71 -6.95
N ASN A 98 13.77 10.89 -6.71
CA ASN A 98 13.83 12.02 -7.63
C ASN A 98 15.27 12.48 -7.91
N ILE A 99 16.13 12.49 -6.88
CA ILE A 99 17.56 12.83 -7.02
C ILE A 99 18.27 11.76 -7.85
N ILE A 100 18.03 10.47 -7.59
CA ILE A 100 18.63 9.35 -8.31
C ILE A 100 18.26 9.40 -9.79
N LEU A 101 17.01 9.74 -10.11
CA LEU A 101 16.48 9.85 -11.47
C LEU A 101 16.79 11.20 -12.15
N ASN A 102 17.70 12.00 -11.60
CA ASN A 102 18.07 13.32 -12.14
C ASN A 102 16.89 14.28 -12.32
N SER A 103 15.94 14.24 -11.39
CA SER A 103 14.78 15.15 -11.34
C SER A 103 13.93 15.12 -12.62
N PRO A 104 13.22 14.04 -12.90
CA PRO A 104 12.33 13.93 -14.06
C PRO A 104 11.28 15.04 -14.06
N LYS A 105 10.65 15.26 -15.21
CA LYS A 105 9.63 16.30 -15.37
C LYS A 105 8.49 16.10 -14.36
N PHE A 106 8.24 17.15 -13.56
CA PHE A 106 7.18 17.14 -12.56
C PHE A 106 5.81 17.38 -13.23
N TRP A 107 4.88 16.46 -13.03
CA TRP A 107 3.52 16.56 -13.54
C TRP A 107 2.54 16.81 -12.38
N PRO A 108 2.01 18.04 -12.20
CA PRO A 108 1.12 18.36 -11.07
C PRO A 108 -0.16 17.52 -11.02
N PHE A 109 -0.66 17.03 -12.16
CA PHE A 109 -1.84 16.17 -12.21
C PHE A 109 -1.65 14.87 -11.45
N VAL A 110 -0.41 14.36 -11.37
CA VAL A 110 -0.09 13.14 -10.61
C VAL A 110 -0.29 13.33 -9.10
N MET A 111 -0.15 14.56 -8.60
CA MET A 111 -0.44 14.85 -7.19
C MET A 111 -1.88 14.50 -6.80
N LEU A 112 -2.81 14.51 -7.75
CA LEU A 112 -4.19 14.08 -7.52
C LEU A 112 -4.25 12.61 -7.06
N GLY A 113 -3.42 11.72 -7.64
CA GLY A 113 -3.32 10.32 -7.19
C GLY A 113 -2.85 10.21 -5.74
N GLY A 114 -1.88 11.05 -5.37
CA GLY A 114 -1.42 11.16 -3.98
C GLY A 114 -2.50 11.69 -3.03
N ALA A 115 -3.24 12.71 -3.45
CA ALA A 115 -4.34 13.28 -2.67
C ALA A 115 -5.48 12.28 -2.46
N ILE A 116 -5.85 11.53 -3.50
CA ILE A 116 -6.84 10.45 -3.44
C ILE A 116 -6.39 9.38 -2.43
N TRP A 117 -5.14 8.94 -2.48
CA TRP A 117 -4.60 7.97 -1.54
C TRP A 117 -4.63 8.50 -0.09
N ALA A 118 -4.13 9.72 0.15
CA ALA A 118 -4.09 10.33 1.48
C ALA A 118 -5.49 10.49 2.08
N THR A 119 -6.50 10.83 1.25
CA THR A 119 -7.92 10.92 1.65
C THR A 119 -8.45 9.56 2.08
N GLY A 120 -8.09 8.48 1.40
CA GLY A 120 -8.41 7.11 1.85
C GLY A 120 -7.73 6.78 3.19
N ASN A 121 -6.46 7.16 3.32
CA ASN A 121 -5.64 6.76 4.46
C ASN A 121 -6.05 7.43 5.80
N ILE A 122 -6.59 8.64 5.80
CA ILE A 122 -7.11 9.26 7.05
C ILE A 122 -8.30 8.49 7.65
N THR A 123 -8.98 7.67 6.87
CA THR A 123 -10.12 6.87 7.33
C THR A 123 -9.72 5.57 8.01
N VAL A 124 -8.44 5.18 7.95
CA VAL A 124 -7.95 3.89 8.48
C VAL A 124 -8.21 3.76 9.98
N VAL A 125 -7.88 4.77 10.78
CA VAL A 125 -8.10 4.71 12.23
C VAL A 125 -9.59 4.64 12.58
N PRO A 126 -10.49 5.48 12.04
CA PRO A 126 -11.92 5.32 12.19
C PRO A 126 -12.45 3.93 11.77
N ILE A 127 -11.95 3.37 10.66
CA ILE A 127 -12.34 2.02 10.22
C ILE A 127 -11.96 0.98 11.28
N VAL A 128 -10.71 1.02 11.75
CA VAL A 128 -10.21 0.08 12.76
C VAL A 128 -10.99 0.19 14.06
N LYS A 129 -11.31 1.41 14.51
CA LYS A 129 -12.12 1.65 15.73
C LYS A 129 -13.59 1.20 15.57
N THR A 130 -14.13 1.18 14.36
CA THR A 130 -15.54 0.83 14.12
C THR A 130 -15.80 -0.64 13.87
N ILE A 131 -15.02 -1.25 12.99
CA ILE A 131 -15.23 -2.63 12.51
C ILE A 131 -14.04 -3.56 12.79
N GLY A 132 -12.99 -3.03 13.38
CA GLY A 132 -11.76 -3.78 13.65
C GLY A 132 -10.82 -3.86 12.44
N LEU A 133 -9.55 -4.15 12.72
CA LEU A 133 -8.50 -4.17 11.69
C LEU A 133 -8.75 -5.27 10.64
N GLY A 134 -9.14 -6.47 11.06
CA GLY A 134 -9.31 -7.61 10.14
C GLY A 134 -10.41 -7.39 9.10
N LEU A 135 -11.59 -6.93 9.53
CA LEU A 135 -12.70 -6.64 8.62
C LEU A 135 -12.42 -5.40 7.77
N GLY A 136 -11.80 -4.37 8.36
CA GLY A 136 -11.38 -3.19 7.64
C GLY A 136 -10.42 -3.54 6.50
N LEU A 137 -9.34 -4.27 6.80
CA LEU A 137 -8.35 -4.74 5.82
C LEU A 137 -9.00 -5.55 4.69
N LEU A 138 -9.87 -6.49 5.03
CA LEU A 138 -10.58 -7.30 4.03
C LEU A 138 -11.34 -6.43 3.04
N ILE A 139 -12.14 -5.49 3.56
CA ILE A 139 -13.03 -4.68 2.72
C ILE A 139 -12.20 -3.75 1.84
N TRP A 140 -11.30 -2.96 2.41
CA TRP A 140 -10.54 -2.00 1.59
C TRP A 140 -9.57 -2.67 0.62
N ALA A 141 -8.93 -3.82 0.99
CA ALA A 141 -8.06 -4.54 0.08
C ALA A 141 -8.83 -5.16 -1.09
N SER A 142 -10.04 -5.69 -0.83
CA SER A 142 -10.92 -6.24 -1.88
C SER A 142 -11.37 -5.16 -2.85
N PHE A 143 -11.79 -3.99 -2.37
CA PHE A 143 -12.21 -2.88 -3.23
C PHE A 143 -11.01 -2.20 -3.92
N ASN A 144 -9.83 -2.15 -3.30
CA ASN A 144 -8.59 -1.72 -3.93
C ASN A 144 -8.23 -2.63 -5.11
N LEU A 145 -8.25 -3.95 -4.89
CA LEU A 145 -8.04 -4.95 -5.94
C LEU A 145 -9.03 -4.76 -7.09
N LEU A 146 -10.33 -4.78 -6.77
CA LEU A 146 -11.38 -4.70 -7.79
C LEU A 146 -11.29 -3.41 -8.60
N MET A 147 -11.11 -2.27 -7.92
CA MET A 147 -11.07 -0.98 -8.58
C MET A 147 -9.80 -0.79 -9.42
N GLY A 148 -8.62 -1.14 -8.88
CA GLY A 148 -7.36 -1.04 -9.61
C GLY A 148 -7.29 -1.99 -10.80
N TRP A 149 -7.66 -3.25 -10.61
CA TRP A 149 -7.70 -4.24 -11.68
C TRP A 149 -8.74 -3.90 -12.76
N ALA A 150 -9.96 -3.56 -12.36
CA ALA A 150 -11.03 -3.28 -13.32
C ALA A 150 -10.79 -1.99 -14.10
N SER A 151 -10.32 -0.91 -13.44
CA SER A 151 -10.01 0.33 -14.13
C SER A 151 -8.91 0.15 -15.18
N SER A 152 -7.85 -0.61 -14.88
CA SER A 152 -6.79 -0.93 -15.82
C SER A 152 -7.25 -1.89 -16.92
N ARG A 153 -8.01 -2.93 -16.56
CA ARG A 153 -8.47 -3.95 -17.51
C ARG A 153 -9.49 -3.41 -18.51
N PHE A 154 -10.39 -2.53 -18.06
CA PHE A 154 -11.48 -2.00 -18.90
C PHE A 154 -11.24 -0.56 -19.38
N GLY A 155 -10.15 0.06 -18.98
CA GLY A 155 -9.79 1.39 -19.43
C GLY A 155 -10.71 2.50 -18.87
N TRP A 156 -11.10 2.40 -17.59
CA TRP A 156 -11.93 3.43 -16.96
C TRP A 156 -11.16 4.74 -16.77
N PHE A 157 -11.86 5.84 -16.56
CA PHE A 157 -11.28 7.18 -16.31
C PHE A 157 -10.42 7.73 -17.46
N GLY A 158 -10.62 7.23 -18.70
CA GLY A 158 -9.85 7.70 -19.86
C GLY A 158 -8.43 7.14 -19.96
N ILE A 159 -8.11 6.09 -19.19
CA ILE A 159 -6.89 5.31 -19.39
C ILE A 159 -7.13 4.24 -20.47
N GLY A 160 -6.10 3.86 -21.20
CA GLY A 160 -6.18 2.77 -22.17
C GLY A 160 -6.43 1.43 -21.48
N ALA A 161 -7.28 0.59 -22.07
CA ALA A 161 -7.50 -0.77 -21.57
C ALA A 161 -6.23 -1.61 -21.74
N GLU A 162 -5.68 -2.10 -20.63
CA GLU A 162 -4.52 -2.98 -20.66
C GLU A 162 -4.92 -4.40 -21.06
N THR A 163 -4.15 -4.96 -22.00
CA THR A 163 -4.33 -6.33 -22.46
C THR A 163 -3.20 -7.23 -21.94
N VAL A 164 -3.55 -8.49 -21.66
CA VAL A 164 -2.59 -9.53 -21.29
C VAL A 164 -2.71 -10.70 -22.27
N SER A 165 -1.66 -11.50 -22.40
CA SER A 165 -1.62 -12.62 -23.36
C SER A 165 -2.75 -13.64 -23.14
N LYS A 166 -3.13 -13.87 -21.86
CA LYS A 166 -4.17 -14.84 -21.49
C LYS A 166 -5.23 -14.19 -20.59
N PRO A 167 -6.22 -13.45 -21.16
CA PRO A 167 -7.17 -12.64 -20.38
C PRO A 167 -8.03 -13.45 -19.40
N VAL A 168 -8.47 -14.65 -19.80
CA VAL A 168 -9.26 -15.53 -18.94
C VAL A 168 -8.47 -15.96 -17.71
N LEU A 169 -7.19 -16.32 -17.91
CA LEU A 169 -6.30 -16.72 -16.81
C LEU A 169 -6.09 -15.59 -15.81
N ASN A 170 -5.92 -14.34 -16.30
CA ASN A 170 -5.81 -13.15 -15.48
C ASN A 170 -7.08 -12.91 -14.65
N SER A 171 -8.25 -12.98 -15.28
CA SER A 171 -9.54 -12.78 -14.57
C SER A 171 -9.79 -13.86 -13.53
N CYS A 172 -9.47 -15.13 -13.82
CA CYS A 172 -9.54 -16.22 -12.85
C CYS A 172 -8.56 -16.00 -11.68
N GLY A 173 -7.35 -15.53 -11.97
CA GLY A 173 -6.34 -15.21 -10.97
C GLY A 173 -6.83 -14.11 -10.02
N ALA A 174 -7.33 -12.99 -10.55
CA ALA A 174 -7.91 -11.90 -9.77
C ALA A 174 -9.11 -12.37 -8.92
N GLY A 175 -9.97 -13.20 -9.48
CA GLY A 175 -11.10 -13.81 -8.76
C GLY A 175 -10.65 -14.69 -7.58
N LEU A 176 -9.64 -15.54 -7.77
CA LEU A 176 -9.07 -16.36 -6.69
C LEU A 176 -8.42 -15.50 -5.60
N CYS A 177 -7.72 -14.44 -5.96
CA CYS A 177 -7.16 -13.49 -4.99
C CYS A 177 -8.27 -12.85 -4.15
N LEU A 178 -9.39 -12.47 -4.76
CA LEU A 178 -10.55 -11.92 -4.05
C LEU A 178 -11.19 -12.97 -3.12
N ILE A 179 -11.36 -14.21 -3.58
CA ILE A 179 -11.88 -15.31 -2.75
C ILE A 179 -10.95 -15.59 -1.58
N SER A 180 -9.63 -15.55 -1.78
CA SER A 180 -8.65 -15.70 -0.70
C SER A 180 -8.83 -14.61 0.37
N ALA A 181 -9.05 -13.36 -0.02
CA ALA A 181 -9.31 -12.28 0.93
C ALA A 181 -10.55 -12.56 1.78
N ILE A 182 -11.64 -13.08 1.17
CA ILE A 182 -12.85 -13.48 1.88
C ILE A 182 -12.58 -14.64 2.84
N VAL A 183 -11.82 -15.67 2.42
CA VAL A 183 -11.45 -16.81 3.28
C VAL A 183 -10.60 -16.35 4.44
N PHE A 184 -9.64 -15.44 4.21
CA PHE A 184 -8.78 -14.89 5.23
C PHE A 184 -9.56 -14.19 6.36
N PHE A 185 -10.71 -13.59 6.06
CA PHE A 185 -11.61 -12.99 7.06
C PHE A 185 -12.08 -13.97 8.14
N PHE A 186 -12.15 -15.26 7.85
CA PHE A 186 -12.55 -16.26 8.82
C PHE A 186 -11.42 -16.68 9.78
N VAL A 187 -10.20 -16.17 9.59
CA VAL A 187 -9.11 -16.33 10.56
C VAL A 187 -9.41 -15.44 11.78
N LYS A 188 -9.62 -16.06 12.93
CA LYS A 188 -9.78 -15.35 14.18
C LYS A 188 -8.40 -15.02 14.75
N THR A 189 -8.10 -13.75 14.92
CA THR A 189 -6.95 -13.28 15.69
C THR A 189 -7.41 -12.99 17.11
N ASP A 190 -6.79 -13.62 18.10
CA ASP A 190 -6.92 -13.21 19.49
C ASP A 190 -6.12 -11.92 19.68
N VAL A 191 -6.70 -10.81 19.26
CA VAL A 191 -6.24 -9.52 19.73
C VAL A 191 -6.59 -9.51 21.21
N GLN A 192 -5.60 -9.69 22.09
CA GLN A 192 -5.75 -9.27 23.46
C GLN A 192 -6.12 -7.79 23.40
N SER A 193 -7.42 -7.51 23.53
CA SER A 193 -7.86 -6.23 24.02
C SER A 193 -7.13 -6.04 25.34
N SER A 194 -6.18 -5.15 25.38
CA SER A 194 -5.69 -4.58 26.63
C SER A 194 -6.78 -3.67 27.18
N SER A 195 -7.97 -4.22 27.34
CA SER A 195 -8.97 -3.77 28.28
C SER A 195 -8.66 -4.53 29.55
N THR A 196 -8.00 -3.87 30.44
CA THR A 196 -7.90 -4.09 31.86
C THR A 196 -9.17 -4.77 32.39
N SER A 197 -9.14 -6.08 32.47
CA SER A 197 -9.95 -6.81 33.41
C SER A 197 -9.02 -7.19 34.54
N GLU A 198 -8.68 -6.20 35.34
CA GLU A 198 -8.27 -6.46 36.72
C GLU A 198 -9.47 -7.05 37.45
N GLU A 199 -9.46 -8.36 37.64
CA GLU A 199 -10.05 -8.97 38.80
C GLU A 199 -9.21 -8.55 39.98
N THR A 200 -9.63 -7.47 40.65
CA THR A 200 -9.11 -7.06 41.93
C THR A 200 -9.85 -7.83 43.00
N PRO A 201 -9.17 -8.60 43.87
CA PRO A 201 -9.77 -9.02 45.15
C PRO A 201 -9.92 -7.81 46.05
N LEU A 202 -11.10 -7.67 46.60
CA LEU A 202 -11.48 -6.74 47.64
C LEU A 202 -10.44 -6.64 48.75
N LEU A 203 -9.83 -5.47 48.94
CA LEU A 203 -9.43 -4.97 50.24
C LEU A 203 -9.60 -3.44 50.26
N ILE A 204 -10.45 -3.01 51.17
CA ILE A 204 -10.77 -1.65 51.55
C ILE A 204 -9.53 -0.99 52.14
N ASP A 205 -9.11 0.15 51.67
CA ASP A 205 -8.64 1.22 52.55
C ASP A 205 -8.90 2.61 51.94
N HIS A 206 -9.28 3.53 52.83
CA HIS A 206 -9.72 4.89 52.57
C HIS A 206 -8.52 5.85 52.40
N THR A 207 -8.82 6.91 51.68
CA THR A 207 -8.07 8.19 51.54
C THR A 207 -6.95 8.20 50.54
N VAL A 208 -7.19 8.89 49.45
CA VAL A 208 -6.54 10.17 49.07
C VAL A 208 -7.09 10.62 47.70
N ASN A 209 -7.48 11.86 47.60
CA ASN A 209 -7.86 12.57 46.36
C ASN A 209 -6.86 12.33 45.26
N SER A 210 -7.27 11.55 44.27
CA SER A 210 -6.63 11.54 42.98
C SER A 210 -7.63 12.12 41.98
N GLU A 211 -7.31 13.29 41.48
CA GLU A 211 -7.92 13.80 40.27
C GLU A 211 -7.80 12.69 39.22
N THR A 212 -8.91 12.03 38.97
CA THR A 212 -9.07 11.16 37.81
C THR A 212 -8.87 12.04 36.57
N VAL A 213 -7.68 12.02 36.01
CA VAL A 213 -7.47 12.43 34.63
C VAL A 213 -8.27 11.43 33.80
N VAL A 214 -9.54 11.76 33.62
CA VAL A 214 -10.37 11.16 32.58
C VAL A 214 -9.72 11.58 31.28
N THR A 215 -8.86 10.73 30.74
CA THR A 215 -8.48 10.81 29.33
C THR A 215 -9.76 10.48 28.55
N THR A 216 -10.58 11.50 28.34
CA THR A 216 -11.69 11.46 27.40
C THR A 216 -11.05 11.36 26.01
N ASP A 217 -10.77 10.15 25.60
CA ASP A 217 -10.47 9.80 24.21
C ASP A 217 -11.81 9.81 23.44
N ASP A 218 -12.48 11.00 23.44
CA ASP A 218 -13.75 11.26 22.80
C ASP A 218 -13.56 11.30 21.29
N SER A 219 -13.30 10.13 20.73
CA SER A 219 -13.40 9.94 19.28
C SER A 219 -14.90 10.00 18.92
N TRP A 220 -15.28 10.84 17.93
CA TRP A 220 -16.65 10.93 17.41
C TRP A 220 -17.25 9.55 17.10
N VAL A 221 -16.40 8.58 16.80
CA VAL A 221 -16.74 7.18 16.54
C VAL A 221 -17.32 6.49 17.77
N ASP A 222 -16.88 6.85 18.98
CA ASP A 222 -17.31 6.20 20.21
C ASP A 222 -18.71 6.65 20.64
N ALA A 223 -19.15 7.81 20.18
CA ALA A 223 -20.51 8.32 20.34
C ALA A 223 -21.56 7.60 19.47
N LEU A 224 -21.17 6.77 18.51
CA LEU A 224 -22.08 6.10 17.59
C LEU A 224 -22.71 4.85 18.21
N LYS A 225 -24.00 4.62 17.90
CA LYS A 225 -24.69 3.36 18.24
C LYS A 225 -24.04 2.16 17.53
N PRO A 226 -24.01 0.94 18.09
CA PRO A 226 -23.30 -0.22 17.54
C PRO A 226 -23.62 -0.53 16.06
N ARG A 227 -24.90 -0.43 15.65
CA ARG A 227 -25.32 -0.67 14.27
C ARG A 227 -24.80 0.43 13.33
N THR A 228 -24.91 1.70 13.74
CA THR A 228 -24.40 2.85 12.98
C THR A 228 -22.88 2.80 12.87
N LYS A 229 -22.20 2.45 13.98
CA LYS A 229 -20.75 2.27 14.04
C LYS A 229 -20.26 1.26 12.97
N ARG A 230 -20.92 0.10 12.92
CA ARG A 230 -20.60 -0.94 11.92
C ARG A 230 -20.87 -0.48 10.48
N LEU A 231 -22.00 0.18 10.23
CA LEU A 231 -22.35 0.69 8.88
C LEU A 231 -21.33 1.75 8.42
N VAL A 232 -21.03 2.74 9.27
CA VAL A 232 -20.06 3.80 8.96
C VAL A 232 -18.68 3.21 8.67
N GLY A 233 -18.19 2.29 9.51
CA GLY A 233 -16.91 1.65 9.31
C GLY A 233 -16.83 0.85 8.00
N THR A 234 -17.89 0.13 7.66
CA THR A 234 -17.96 -0.60 6.39
C THR A 234 -17.96 0.34 5.19
N LEU A 235 -18.75 1.42 5.22
CA LEU A 235 -18.79 2.41 4.14
C LEU A 235 -17.44 3.12 3.98
N LEU A 236 -16.80 3.50 5.08
CA LEU A 236 -15.47 4.10 5.05
C LEU A 236 -14.43 3.15 4.45
N ALA A 237 -14.49 1.85 4.79
CA ALA A 237 -13.58 0.86 4.24
C ALA A 237 -13.77 0.63 2.73
N VAL A 238 -15.02 0.64 2.25
CA VAL A 238 -15.33 0.59 0.81
C VAL A 238 -14.77 1.81 0.10
N VAL A 239 -15.05 3.00 0.62
CA VAL A 239 -14.56 4.27 0.04
C VAL A 239 -13.02 4.29 0.03
N ALA A 240 -12.37 3.92 1.13
CA ALA A 240 -10.93 3.84 1.20
C ALA A 240 -10.35 2.88 0.13
N GLY A 241 -10.95 1.69 -0.03
CA GLY A 241 -10.54 0.73 -1.05
C GLY A 241 -10.65 1.27 -2.47
N VAL A 242 -11.76 1.91 -2.80
CA VAL A 242 -11.97 2.57 -4.11
C VAL A 242 -10.92 3.66 -4.34
N LEU A 243 -10.67 4.51 -3.33
CA LEU A 243 -9.67 5.58 -3.43
C LEU A 243 -8.26 5.00 -3.62
N TYR A 244 -7.90 3.95 -2.91
CA TYR A 244 -6.60 3.29 -3.10
C TYR A 244 -6.45 2.71 -4.51
N GLY A 245 -7.48 2.02 -5.02
CA GLY A 245 -7.46 1.43 -6.36
C GLY A 245 -7.42 2.46 -7.49
N THR A 246 -7.86 3.69 -7.25
CA THR A 246 -7.81 4.77 -8.25
C THR A 246 -6.57 5.66 -8.16
N SER A 247 -5.72 5.46 -7.15
CA SER A 247 -4.56 6.34 -6.90
C SER A 247 -3.51 6.33 -8.02
N PHE A 248 -3.40 5.25 -8.80
CA PHE A 248 -2.51 5.17 -9.96
C PHE A 248 -3.11 5.73 -11.25
N VAL A 249 -4.40 5.98 -11.30
CA VAL A 249 -5.10 6.45 -12.51
C VAL A 249 -4.47 7.70 -13.11
N PRO A 250 -4.08 8.76 -12.36
CA PRO A 250 -3.46 9.93 -12.94
C PRO A 250 -2.14 9.65 -13.67
N VAL A 251 -1.34 8.71 -13.18
CA VAL A 251 -0.09 8.29 -13.84
C VAL A 251 -0.41 7.56 -15.15
N LEU A 252 -1.30 6.56 -15.09
CA LEU A 252 -1.71 5.80 -16.26
C LEU A 252 -2.35 6.70 -17.32
N TYR A 253 -3.14 7.70 -16.90
CA TYR A 253 -3.74 8.68 -17.80
C TYR A 253 -2.69 9.47 -18.57
N ILE A 254 -1.66 10.01 -17.89
CA ILE A 254 -0.57 10.74 -18.54
C ILE A 254 0.16 9.86 -19.54
N LYS A 255 0.55 8.65 -19.14
CA LYS A 255 1.27 7.70 -20.00
C LYS A 255 0.47 7.35 -21.26
N ASN A 256 -0.83 7.12 -21.13
CA ASN A 256 -1.70 6.80 -22.28
C ASN A 256 -1.90 7.98 -23.24
N HIS A 257 -1.67 9.22 -22.79
CA HIS A 257 -1.79 10.40 -23.65
C HIS A 257 -0.42 10.99 -24.04
N ALA A 258 0.66 10.27 -23.77
CA ALA A 258 2.02 10.74 -24.09
C ALA A 258 2.32 10.76 -25.60
N ASP A 259 1.70 9.88 -26.37
CA ASP A 259 1.90 9.76 -27.82
C ASP A 259 0.93 10.65 -28.63
N ASP A 260 -0.06 11.29 -27.99
CA ASP A 260 -0.98 12.19 -28.67
C ASP A 260 -0.37 13.57 -28.87
N PRO A 261 -0.09 14.02 -30.11
CA PRO A 261 0.52 15.32 -30.39
C PRO A 261 -0.34 16.51 -29.92
N LYS A 262 -1.64 16.30 -29.70
CA LYS A 262 -2.58 17.34 -29.23
C LYS A 262 -2.70 17.36 -27.71
N SER A 263 -2.18 16.35 -27.03
CA SER A 263 -2.24 16.27 -25.56
C SER A 263 -1.20 17.19 -24.93
N GLN A 264 -1.59 17.82 -23.80
CA GLN A 264 -0.63 18.52 -22.95
C GLN A 264 0.43 17.60 -22.34
N TYR A 265 0.24 16.28 -22.41
CA TYR A 265 1.13 15.25 -21.90
C TYR A 265 2.03 14.66 -22.98
N ASN A 266 2.02 15.20 -24.20
CA ASN A 266 2.88 14.74 -25.29
C ASN A 266 4.35 14.67 -24.84
N GLY A 267 5.02 13.57 -25.13
CA GLY A 267 6.40 13.29 -24.72
C GLY A 267 6.58 13.00 -23.23
N ALA A 268 5.51 12.66 -22.50
CA ALA A 268 5.63 12.22 -21.11
C ALA A 268 6.32 10.85 -21.05
N SER A 269 7.15 10.66 -20.00
CA SER A 269 7.89 9.43 -19.78
C SER A 269 6.96 8.21 -19.67
N GLN A 270 7.40 7.09 -20.24
CA GLN A 270 6.75 5.79 -20.04
C GLN A 270 7.27 5.07 -18.79
N PHE A 271 8.32 5.58 -18.15
CA PHE A 271 8.90 4.99 -16.95
C PHE A 271 8.15 5.43 -15.69
N ASP A 272 7.52 4.49 -15.02
CA ASP A 272 6.59 4.76 -13.92
C ASP A 272 7.22 5.45 -12.72
N LEU A 273 8.51 5.21 -12.41
CA LEU A 273 9.19 5.86 -11.29
C LEU A 273 9.35 7.38 -11.46
N ASP A 274 9.32 7.90 -12.68
CA ASP A 274 9.43 9.34 -12.94
C ASP A 274 8.27 10.13 -12.33
N TYR A 275 7.17 9.46 -12.02
CA TYR A 275 5.96 10.06 -11.43
C TYR A 275 5.90 9.99 -9.90
N VAL A 276 6.79 9.21 -9.27
CA VAL A 276 6.76 8.94 -7.82
C VAL A 276 6.86 10.21 -7.01
N PHE A 277 7.78 11.13 -7.39
CA PHE A 277 7.98 12.38 -6.64
C PHE A 277 6.73 13.26 -6.64
N ALA A 278 6.05 13.38 -7.79
CA ALA A 278 4.82 14.13 -7.89
C ALA A 278 3.68 13.48 -7.08
N GLN A 279 3.52 12.16 -7.15
CA GLN A 279 2.49 11.46 -6.39
C GLN A 279 2.71 11.57 -4.88
N TYR A 280 3.92 11.34 -4.39
CA TYR A 280 4.22 11.42 -2.96
C TYR A 280 4.18 12.86 -2.44
N SER A 281 4.49 13.85 -3.27
CA SER A 281 4.27 15.26 -2.95
C SER A 281 2.77 15.56 -2.75
N GLY A 282 1.90 14.96 -3.55
CA GLY A 282 0.46 15.00 -3.37
C GLY A 282 0.01 14.34 -2.06
N ILE A 283 0.58 13.18 -1.70
CA ILE A 283 0.33 12.50 -0.43
C ILE A 283 0.69 13.41 0.75
N PHE A 284 1.90 13.93 0.77
CA PHE A 284 2.40 14.73 1.91
C PHE A 284 1.67 16.07 2.03
N LEU A 285 1.45 16.77 0.91
CA LEU A 285 0.72 18.04 0.90
C LEU A 285 -0.70 17.85 1.44
N THR A 286 -1.43 16.86 0.94
CA THR A 286 -2.81 16.58 1.37
C THR A 286 -2.86 16.16 2.83
N SER A 287 -1.95 15.29 3.26
CA SER A 287 -1.82 14.89 4.66
C SER A 287 -1.51 16.07 5.58
N THR A 288 -0.68 17.02 5.12
CA THR A 288 -0.36 18.24 5.85
C THR A 288 -1.58 19.15 5.99
N VAL A 289 -2.35 19.32 4.91
CA VAL A 289 -3.62 20.08 4.97
C VAL A 289 -4.57 19.45 5.98
N TYR A 290 -4.75 18.13 5.96
CA TYR A 290 -5.59 17.44 6.94
C TYR A 290 -5.09 17.58 8.37
N PHE A 291 -3.77 17.52 8.58
CA PHE A 291 -3.20 17.71 9.91
C PHE A 291 -3.38 19.15 10.42
N LEU A 292 -3.24 20.15 9.55
CA LEU A 292 -3.50 21.55 9.91
C LEU A 292 -4.98 21.80 10.23
N LEU A 293 -5.90 21.20 9.45
CA LEU A 293 -7.33 21.25 9.75
C LEU A 293 -7.63 20.58 11.10
N TYR A 294 -7.01 19.45 11.39
CA TYR A 294 -7.11 18.77 12.67
C TYR A 294 -6.62 19.67 13.83
N CYS A 295 -5.47 20.34 13.66
CA CYS A 295 -4.97 21.31 14.64
C CYS A 295 -5.96 22.46 14.87
N ALA A 296 -6.58 22.97 13.80
CA ALA A 296 -7.58 24.03 13.90
C ALA A 296 -8.83 23.55 14.67
N ILE A 297 -9.37 22.37 14.33
CA ILE A 297 -10.53 21.76 15.02
C ILE A 297 -10.23 21.55 16.51
N LYS A 298 -9.03 21.05 16.84
CA LYS A 298 -8.59 20.85 18.23
C LYS A 298 -8.11 22.14 18.92
N LYS A 299 -8.38 23.32 18.34
CA LYS A 299 -7.97 24.64 18.86
C LYS A 299 -6.49 24.71 19.22
N ASN A 300 -5.66 24.26 18.30
CA ASN A 300 -4.19 24.16 18.41
C ASN A 300 -3.70 23.29 19.60
N LYS A 301 -4.46 22.25 19.92
CA LYS A 301 -4.11 21.23 20.94
C LYS A 301 -4.18 19.84 20.30
N PRO A 302 -3.35 19.54 19.27
CA PRO A 302 -3.35 18.23 18.66
C PRO A 302 -2.81 17.17 19.63
N GLN A 303 -3.28 15.94 19.49
CA GLN A 303 -2.67 14.80 20.18
C GLN A 303 -1.37 14.42 19.47
N VAL A 304 -0.26 14.52 20.18
CA VAL A 304 1.08 14.24 19.66
C VAL A 304 1.71 13.11 20.46
N PHE A 305 2.22 12.10 19.78
CA PHE A 305 2.82 10.91 20.37
C PHE A 305 4.32 10.82 19.99
N PRO A 306 5.24 11.41 20.76
CA PRO A 306 6.66 11.43 20.40
C PRO A 306 7.28 10.05 20.22
N LYS A 307 6.81 9.05 20.98
CA LYS A 307 7.26 7.65 20.84
C LYS A 307 6.92 7.00 19.50
N ALA A 308 5.93 7.55 18.79
CA ALA A 308 5.51 7.07 17.48
C ALA A 308 6.31 7.67 16.32
N VAL A 309 7.15 8.69 16.55
CA VAL A 309 7.86 9.41 15.47
C VAL A 309 8.79 8.48 14.70
N LEU A 310 9.79 7.89 15.36
CA LEU A 310 10.77 7.04 14.66
C LEU A 310 10.16 5.75 14.09
N PRO A 311 9.33 5.01 14.85
CA PRO A 311 8.65 3.83 14.30
C PRO A 311 7.67 4.16 13.17
N GLY A 312 6.96 5.30 13.26
CA GLY A 312 6.07 5.78 12.21
C GLY A 312 6.84 6.21 10.96
N PHE A 313 7.98 6.87 11.15
CA PHE A 313 8.86 7.24 10.04
C PHE A 313 9.42 5.99 9.33
N LEU A 314 9.87 4.97 10.09
CA LEU A 314 10.30 3.69 9.52
C LEU A 314 9.17 2.99 8.76
N SER A 315 7.98 2.96 9.32
CA SER A 315 6.77 2.44 8.66
C SER A 315 6.51 3.15 7.33
N GLY A 316 6.62 4.48 7.31
CA GLY A 316 6.47 5.29 6.11
C GLY A 316 7.56 5.05 5.06
N ILE A 317 8.81 4.87 5.45
CA ILE A 317 9.90 4.47 4.54
C ILE A 317 9.55 3.12 3.91
N MET A 318 9.19 2.13 4.72
CA MET A 318 8.83 0.79 4.22
C MET A 318 7.69 0.86 3.21
N TRP A 319 6.63 1.64 3.52
CA TRP A 319 5.51 1.83 2.60
C TRP A 319 5.93 2.56 1.33
N GLY A 320 6.70 3.64 1.46
CA GLY A 320 7.16 4.44 0.31
C GLY A 320 7.98 3.61 -0.67
N VAL A 321 8.86 2.80 -0.14
CA VAL A 321 9.67 1.90 -0.95
C VAL A 321 8.84 0.77 -1.56
N ALA A 322 7.91 0.16 -0.82
CA ALA A 322 6.99 -0.84 -1.35
C ALA A 322 6.20 -0.29 -2.54
N THR A 323 5.75 0.94 -2.45
CA THR A 323 5.01 1.58 -3.55
C THR A 323 5.93 1.94 -4.73
N CYS A 324 7.19 2.33 -4.52
CA CYS A 324 8.16 2.45 -5.63
C CYS A 324 8.34 1.11 -6.37
N CYS A 325 8.43 0.01 -5.62
CA CYS A 325 8.47 -1.33 -6.22
C CYS A 325 7.14 -1.67 -6.94
N TRP A 326 6.01 -1.17 -6.48
CA TRP A 326 4.74 -1.31 -7.18
C TRP A 326 4.73 -0.54 -8.51
N PHE A 327 5.27 0.68 -8.54
CA PHE A 327 5.46 1.43 -9.80
C PHE A 327 6.32 0.65 -10.79
N LEU A 328 7.44 0.06 -10.35
CA LEU A 328 8.27 -0.81 -11.19
C LEU A 328 7.51 -2.06 -11.65
N ALA A 329 6.75 -2.69 -10.78
CA ALA A 329 5.91 -3.84 -11.14
C ALA A 329 4.86 -3.45 -12.20
N ASN A 330 4.23 -2.29 -12.07
CA ASN A 330 3.30 -1.77 -13.09
C ASN A 330 4.00 -1.54 -14.42
N HIS A 331 5.21 -1.00 -14.39
CA HIS A 331 6.00 -0.74 -15.60
C HIS A 331 6.32 -2.03 -16.34
N TYR A 332 6.87 -3.04 -15.66
CA TYR A 332 7.34 -4.28 -16.31
C TYR A 332 6.24 -5.33 -16.54
N LEU A 333 5.26 -5.42 -15.66
CA LEU A 333 4.22 -6.47 -15.71
C LEU A 333 2.84 -5.98 -16.14
N SER A 334 2.59 -4.68 -16.11
CA SER A 334 1.30 -4.01 -16.19
C SER A 334 0.47 -4.03 -14.88
N ALA A 335 -0.40 -3.04 -14.73
CA ALA A 335 -1.23 -2.89 -13.53
C ALA A 335 -2.24 -4.04 -13.37
N VAL A 336 -2.76 -4.58 -14.48
CA VAL A 336 -3.69 -5.73 -14.48
C VAL A 336 -3.08 -6.98 -13.84
N VAL A 337 -1.75 -7.13 -13.87
CA VAL A 337 -1.01 -8.25 -13.25
C VAL A 337 -0.57 -7.92 -11.83
N SER A 338 -0.04 -6.71 -11.61
CA SER A 338 0.53 -6.33 -10.33
C SER A 338 -0.52 -6.12 -9.23
N PHE A 339 -1.70 -5.54 -9.55
CA PHE A 339 -2.74 -5.28 -8.56
C PHE A 339 -3.20 -6.53 -7.81
N PRO A 340 -3.61 -7.64 -8.47
CA PRO A 340 -4.02 -8.85 -7.75
C PRO A 340 -2.95 -9.39 -6.80
N ILE A 341 -1.68 -9.30 -7.16
CA ILE A 341 -0.56 -9.80 -6.36
C ILE A 341 -0.30 -8.87 -5.17
N ILE A 342 -0.11 -7.58 -5.43
CA ILE A 342 0.38 -6.63 -4.42
C ILE A 342 -0.72 -6.21 -3.43
N THR A 343 -1.99 -6.32 -3.79
CA THR A 343 -3.08 -6.00 -2.86
C THR A 343 -3.46 -7.16 -1.94
N THR A 344 -3.18 -8.41 -2.31
CA THR A 344 -3.66 -9.58 -1.56
C THR A 344 -2.57 -10.32 -0.79
N VAL A 345 -1.40 -10.52 -1.39
CA VAL A 345 -0.31 -11.28 -0.76
C VAL A 345 0.25 -10.61 0.51
N PRO A 346 0.32 -9.27 0.65
CA PRO A 346 0.74 -8.63 1.91
C PRO A 346 -0.07 -9.05 3.13
N GLY A 347 -1.36 -9.33 2.96
CA GLY A 347 -2.21 -9.83 4.04
C GLY A 347 -1.71 -11.14 4.63
N LEU A 348 -1.16 -12.04 3.80
CA LEU A 348 -0.53 -13.28 4.26
C LEU A 348 0.77 -13.03 5.01
N ILE A 349 1.60 -12.11 4.54
CA ILE A 349 2.84 -11.74 5.24
C ILE A 349 2.49 -11.16 6.62
N ALA A 350 1.49 -10.28 6.69
CA ALA A 350 1.01 -9.75 7.97
C ALA A 350 0.48 -10.85 8.89
N ALA A 351 -0.22 -11.86 8.34
CA ALA A 351 -0.68 -13.01 9.10
C ALA A 351 0.47 -13.88 9.62
N LEU A 352 1.52 -14.09 8.82
CA LEU A 352 2.72 -14.78 9.26
C LEU A 352 3.41 -14.08 10.44
N TRP A 353 3.49 -12.72 10.42
CA TRP A 353 3.94 -11.96 11.58
C TRP A 353 3.05 -12.23 12.80
N GLY A 354 1.72 -12.24 12.62
CA GLY A 354 0.74 -12.57 13.67
C GLY A 354 0.92 -13.96 14.26
N VAL A 355 1.24 -14.96 13.44
CA VAL A 355 1.46 -16.36 13.88
C VAL A 355 2.81 -16.53 14.57
N VAL A 356 3.90 -16.08 13.89
CA VAL A 356 5.27 -16.45 14.29
C VAL A 356 5.79 -15.53 15.39
N VAL A 357 5.61 -14.23 15.23
CA VAL A 357 6.22 -13.20 16.11
C VAL A 357 5.27 -12.77 17.21
N PHE A 358 4.05 -12.43 16.87
CA PHE A 358 3.08 -11.90 17.82
C PHE A 358 2.25 -12.98 18.51
N LYS A 359 2.21 -14.20 17.96
CA LYS A 359 1.47 -15.36 18.47
C LYS A 359 -0.03 -15.07 18.72
N GLU A 360 -0.62 -14.23 17.87
CA GLU A 360 -2.01 -13.80 17.96
C GLU A 360 -2.98 -14.77 17.31
N VAL A 361 -2.52 -15.56 16.33
CA VAL A 361 -3.31 -16.59 15.68
C VAL A 361 -3.06 -17.92 16.42
N LYS A 362 -4.10 -18.43 17.06
CA LYS A 362 -4.06 -19.69 17.82
C LYS A 362 -5.20 -20.60 17.39
N GLY A 363 -4.99 -21.90 17.57
CA GLY A 363 -5.99 -22.93 17.31
C GLY A 363 -5.96 -23.53 15.91
N TRP A 364 -6.14 -24.86 15.86
CA TRP A 364 -6.05 -25.66 14.65
C TRP A 364 -6.96 -25.16 13.52
N ARG A 365 -8.18 -24.73 13.85
CA ARG A 365 -9.13 -24.18 12.87
C ARG A 365 -8.57 -22.94 12.16
N ASN A 366 -7.96 -22.03 12.91
CA ASN A 366 -7.40 -20.80 12.35
C ASN A 366 -6.20 -21.10 11.43
N TYR A 367 -5.37 -22.08 11.77
CA TYR A 367 -4.26 -22.52 10.91
C TYR A 367 -4.77 -23.15 9.61
N ILE A 368 -5.83 -23.98 9.65
CA ILE A 368 -6.43 -24.55 8.42
C ILE A 368 -6.95 -23.42 7.52
N VAL A 369 -7.73 -22.48 8.06
CA VAL A 369 -8.28 -21.37 7.28
C VAL A 369 -7.16 -20.53 6.68
N LEU A 370 -6.09 -20.28 7.44
CA LEU A 370 -4.92 -19.54 6.98
C LEU A 370 -4.20 -20.28 5.83
N ILE A 371 -4.02 -21.60 5.93
CA ILE A 371 -3.41 -22.42 4.88
C ILE A 371 -4.27 -22.40 3.61
N VAL A 372 -5.59 -22.52 3.74
CA VAL A 372 -6.52 -22.45 2.59
C VAL A 372 -6.43 -21.08 1.92
N ALA A 373 -6.45 -19.99 2.69
CA ALA A 373 -6.29 -18.62 2.16
C ALA A 373 -4.94 -18.46 1.46
N PHE A 374 -3.86 -19.02 2.04
CA PHE A 374 -2.52 -19.01 1.46
C PHE A 374 -2.47 -19.74 0.11
N CYS A 375 -3.06 -20.95 0.02
CA CYS A 375 -3.13 -21.71 -1.22
C CYS A 375 -3.92 -20.96 -2.30
N LEU A 376 -5.06 -20.36 -1.93
CA LEU A 376 -5.89 -19.60 -2.86
C LEU A 376 -5.17 -18.38 -3.41
N VAL A 377 -4.52 -17.57 -2.55
CA VAL A 377 -3.84 -16.37 -3.01
C VAL A 377 -2.59 -16.72 -3.83
N LEU A 378 -1.83 -17.75 -3.47
CA LEU A 378 -0.70 -18.20 -4.29
C LEU A 378 -1.16 -18.69 -5.66
N SER A 379 -2.23 -19.49 -5.70
CA SER A 379 -2.80 -19.94 -6.97
C SER A 379 -3.29 -18.76 -7.81
N GLY A 380 -3.98 -17.80 -7.19
CA GLY A 380 -4.44 -16.59 -7.86
C GLY A 380 -3.29 -15.73 -8.40
N ALA A 381 -2.26 -15.50 -7.58
CA ALA A 381 -1.06 -14.74 -7.98
C ALA A 381 -0.31 -15.44 -9.12
N LEU A 382 -0.14 -16.78 -9.05
CA LEU A 382 0.50 -17.55 -10.12
C LEU A 382 -0.31 -17.50 -11.43
N LEU A 383 -1.64 -17.67 -11.39
CA LEU A 383 -2.48 -17.55 -12.59
C LEU A 383 -2.38 -16.16 -13.20
N THR A 384 -2.38 -15.11 -12.36
CA THR A 384 -2.22 -13.73 -12.82
C THR A 384 -0.83 -13.51 -13.42
N ALA A 385 0.23 -14.05 -12.81
CA ALA A 385 1.59 -13.98 -13.32
C ALA A 385 1.74 -14.71 -14.67
N PHE A 386 1.23 -15.95 -14.76
CA PHE A 386 1.25 -16.73 -16.02
C PHE A 386 0.35 -16.16 -17.11
N SER A 387 -0.56 -15.24 -16.80
CA SER A 387 -1.35 -14.53 -17.81
C SER A 387 -0.53 -13.52 -18.61
N ARG A 388 0.62 -13.09 -18.10
CA ARG A 388 1.53 -12.14 -18.74
C ARG A 388 2.47 -12.85 -19.73
N VAL A 389 2.88 -14.06 -19.37
CA VAL A 389 3.74 -14.92 -20.18
C VAL A 389 2.89 -15.73 -21.15
#